data_35f297c79215284366c30695ce8b54b4
#
_entry.id   35f297c79215284366c30695ce8b54b4
#
_cell.length_a   1.000
_cell.length_b   1.000
_cell.length_c   1.000
_cell.angle_alpha   90.00
_cell.angle_beta   90.00
_cell.angle_gamma   90.00
#
_symmetry.space_group_name_H-M   'P 1'
#
loop_
_entity.id
_entity.type
_entity.pdbx_description
1 polymer ?
#
loop_
_entity_poly.entity_id
_entity_poly.type
_entity_poly.pdbx_seq_one_letter_code
_entity_poly.pdbx_strand_id
1 'polypeptide(L)'
;SDIARIGFAMGQKGTCSRLLTTVFGAPITYASFGDAVAPGQLSMDVLMNCYRVPELNEGCLIYGVAGKDVNHSRELEVMNQQLKEKQLNAVCIPLESLDLDELLAVLEDLNIMGVQLEDPLKEIAIDKFSGSGSFPGTSVFMEISSFHGKQEIHIHPISGEKFFEHL
;
A
#
# COMPACT_ATOMS: atom_id res chain seq x y z
N SER A 1 -24.44 6.53 -19.98
CA SER A 1 -24.94 5.91 -18.73
C SER A 1 -23.78 5.28 -18.02
N ASP A 2 -23.42 5.86 -16.87
CA ASP A 2 -22.33 5.33 -16.05
C ASP A 2 -22.81 4.04 -15.40
N ILE A 3 -22.29 2.92 -15.91
CA ILE A 3 -22.55 1.60 -15.32
C ILE A 3 -21.57 1.43 -14.17
N ALA A 4 -22.08 1.32 -12.95
CA ALA A 4 -21.26 0.98 -11.79
C ALA A 4 -20.59 -0.38 -12.01
N ARG A 5 -19.28 -0.43 -11.81
CA ARG A 5 -18.48 -1.65 -11.97
C ARG A 5 -17.89 -2.05 -10.63
N ILE A 6 -17.84 -3.36 -10.38
CA ILE A 6 -17.17 -3.94 -9.22
C ILE A 6 -16.14 -4.90 -9.77
N GLY A 7 -14.90 -4.75 -9.37
CA GLY A 7 -13.81 -5.63 -9.78
C GLY A 7 -12.80 -5.81 -8.67
N PHE A 8 -12.36 -7.04 -8.45
CA PHE A 8 -11.25 -7.35 -7.55
C PHE A 8 -10.57 -8.65 -7.99
N ALA A 9 -9.31 -8.79 -7.68
CA ALA A 9 -8.54 -10.00 -7.92
C ALA A 9 -8.73 -11.01 -6.77
N MET A 10 -8.52 -12.28 -7.08
CA MET A 10 -8.53 -13.37 -6.10
C MET A 10 -7.14 -13.65 -5.58
N GLY A 11 -7.06 -14.31 -4.40
CA GLY A 11 -5.80 -14.70 -3.76
C GLY A 11 -5.17 -13.58 -2.92
N GLN A 12 -4.04 -13.90 -2.30
CA GLN A 12 -3.34 -12.98 -1.39
C GLN A 12 -2.86 -11.70 -2.11
N LYS A 13 -2.30 -11.83 -3.30
CA LYS A 13 -1.92 -10.67 -4.13
C LYS A 13 -3.11 -9.78 -4.49
N GLY A 14 -4.32 -10.33 -4.49
CA GLY A 14 -5.56 -9.60 -4.79
C GLY A 14 -6.14 -8.82 -3.61
N THR A 15 -5.58 -8.93 -2.40
CA THR A 15 -6.10 -8.26 -1.20
C THR A 15 -6.22 -6.74 -1.40
N CYS A 16 -5.20 -6.11 -1.97
CA CYS A 16 -5.18 -4.67 -2.23
C CYS A 16 -6.35 -4.22 -3.12
N SER A 17 -6.74 -5.01 -4.11
CA SER A 17 -7.84 -4.66 -5.02
C SER A 17 -9.20 -4.59 -4.31
N ARG A 18 -9.41 -5.37 -3.24
CA ARG A 18 -10.63 -5.31 -2.42
C ARG A 18 -10.72 -4.03 -1.59
N LEU A 19 -9.57 -3.48 -1.20
CA LEU A 19 -9.48 -2.20 -0.51
C LEU A 19 -9.71 -1.04 -1.47
N LEU A 20 -9.07 -1.09 -2.64
CA LEU A 20 -9.07 0.00 -3.61
C LEU A 20 -10.32 0.07 -4.46
N THR A 21 -11.12 -1.01 -4.54
CA THR A 21 -12.29 -1.02 -5.42
C THR A 21 -13.26 0.13 -5.10
N THR A 22 -13.47 0.45 -3.82
CA THR A 22 -14.34 1.57 -3.41
C THR A 22 -13.68 2.93 -3.64
N VAL A 23 -12.36 3.04 -3.48
CA VAL A 23 -11.59 4.26 -3.80
C VAL A 23 -11.71 4.60 -5.28
N PHE A 24 -11.79 3.58 -6.15
CA PHE A 24 -11.99 3.73 -7.59
C PHE A 24 -13.48 3.76 -8.01
N GLY A 25 -14.37 4.09 -7.07
CA GLY A 25 -15.78 4.37 -7.36
C GLY A 25 -16.68 3.14 -7.46
N ALA A 26 -16.23 1.95 -7.05
CA ALA A 26 -17.15 0.82 -6.94
C ALA A 26 -18.12 1.04 -5.76
N PRO A 27 -19.41 0.76 -5.94
CA PRO A 27 -20.41 1.00 -4.91
C PRO A 27 -20.37 -0.03 -3.77
N ILE A 28 -19.66 -1.14 -3.94
CA ILE A 28 -19.65 -2.27 -3.01
C ILE A 28 -18.26 -2.89 -2.96
N THR A 29 -17.82 -3.31 -1.78
CA THR A 29 -16.76 -4.30 -1.59
C THR A 29 -17.25 -5.48 -0.75
N TYR A 30 -16.48 -6.56 -0.69
CA TYR A 30 -16.86 -7.79 0.01
C TYR A 30 -15.93 -8.04 1.20
N ALA A 31 -16.52 -8.28 2.35
CA ALA A 31 -15.85 -8.66 3.58
C ALA A 31 -16.33 -10.02 4.08
N SER A 32 -15.53 -10.68 4.92
CA SER A 32 -16.02 -11.80 5.73
C SER A 32 -16.62 -11.31 7.05
N PHE A 33 -17.61 -12.03 7.53
CA PHE A 33 -18.08 -11.92 8.90
C PHE A 33 -17.57 -13.16 9.67
N GLY A 34 -16.53 -12.96 10.46
CA GLY A 34 -15.75 -14.06 11.04
C GLY A 34 -14.58 -14.47 10.13
N ASP A 35 -14.32 -15.79 10.05
CA ASP A 35 -13.18 -16.29 9.27
C ASP A 35 -13.31 -16.02 7.78
N ALA A 36 -12.17 -15.82 7.13
CA ALA A 36 -12.13 -15.61 5.68
C ALA A 36 -12.60 -16.88 4.95
N VAL A 37 -13.57 -16.72 4.04
CA VAL A 37 -14.11 -17.82 3.23
C VAL A 37 -13.43 -17.94 1.86
N ALA A 38 -12.54 -17.02 1.53
CA ALA A 38 -11.75 -17.03 0.30
C ALA A 38 -10.37 -16.40 0.53
N PRO A 39 -9.33 -16.88 -0.16
CA PRO A 39 -8.00 -16.29 -0.08
C PRO A 39 -8.01 -14.79 -0.43
N GLY A 40 -7.31 -13.98 0.38
CA GLY A 40 -7.25 -12.53 0.22
C GLY A 40 -8.49 -11.78 0.68
N GLN A 41 -9.49 -12.47 1.26
CA GLN A 41 -10.65 -11.81 1.85
C GLN A 41 -10.29 -11.26 3.24
N LEU A 42 -10.67 -10.00 3.46
CA LEU A 42 -10.52 -9.33 4.74
C LEU A 42 -11.83 -9.39 5.55
N SER A 43 -11.69 -9.38 6.87
CA SER A 43 -12.86 -9.29 7.74
C SER A 43 -13.48 -7.89 7.69
N MET A 44 -14.76 -7.79 8.02
CA MET A 44 -15.46 -6.52 8.16
C MET A 44 -14.74 -5.59 9.15
N ASP A 45 -14.28 -6.15 10.28
CA ASP A 45 -13.56 -5.39 11.30
C ASP A 45 -12.28 -4.74 10.76
N VAL A 46 -11.48 -5.49 10.01
CA VAL A 46 -10.25 -4.98 9.39
C VAL A 46 -10.56 -3.90 8.36
N LEU A 47 -11.58 -4.09 7.52
CA LEU A 47 -11.98 -3.07 6.53
C LEU A 47 -12.46 -1.78 7.18
N MET A 48 -13.20 -1.88 8.29
CA MET A 48 -13.78 -0.73 8.98
C MET A 48 -12.76 0.00 9.87
N ASN A 49 -11.98 -0.74 10.65
CA ASN A 49 -11.20 -0.18 11.74
C ASN A 49 -9.73 0.05 11.38
N CYS A 50 -9.13 -0.82 10.58
CA CYS A 50 -7.75 -0.64 10.10
C CYS A 50 -7.71 0.23 8.86
N TYR A 51 -8.39 -0.17 7.79
CA TYR A 51 -8.35 0.53 6.52
C TYR A 51 -9.37 1.66 6.38
N ARG A 52 -10.36 1.76 7.25
CA ARG A 52 -11.39 2.82 7.27
C ARG A 52 -12.08 3.00 5.91
N VAL A 53 -12.31 1.90 5.20
CA VAL A 53 -12.83 1.91 3.82
C VAL A 53 -14.06 2.84 3.63
N PRO A 54 -15.03 2.93 4.57
CA PRO A 54 -16.17 3.84 4.41
C PRO A 54 -15.82 5.34 4.51
N GLU A 55 -14.64 5.69 5.04
CA GLU A 55 -14.21 7.08 5.20
C GLU A 55 -13.40 7.56 3.99
N LEU A 56 -12.91 6.62 3.16
CA LEU A 56 -12.12 6.93 1.98
C LEU A 56 -13.02 7.42 0.84
N ASN A 57 -12.53 8.37 0.06
CA ASN A 57 -13.26 8.94 -1.06
C ASN A 57 -12.34 9.23 -2.25
N GLU A 58 -12.89 9.81 -3.31
CA GLU A 58 -12.10 10.25 -4.46
C GLU A 58 -10.96 11.19 -4.03
N GLY A 59 -9.79 10.99 -4.61
CA GLY A 59 -8.57 11.70 -4.22
C GLY A 59 -7.87 11.11 -3.00
N CYS A 60 -8.27 9.90 -2.55
CA CYS A 60 -7.55 9.16 -1.53
C CYS A 60 -6.10 8.93 -1.96
N LEU A 61 -5.16 9.33 -1.11
CA LEU A 61 -3.74 9.03 -1.31
C LEU A 61 -3.48 7.56 -0.98
N ILE A 62 -2.74 6.89 -1.84
CA ILE A 62 -2.45 5.47 -1.69
C ILE A 62 -0.97 5.29 -1.35
N TYR A 63 -0.71 4.61 -0.25
CA TYR A 63 0.61 4.14 0.18
C TYR A 63 0.64 2.62 0.24
N GLY A 64 1.81 2.02 0.37
CA GLY A 64 1.93 0.57 0.43
C GLY A 64 2.98 0.08 1.41
N VAL A 65 2.83 -1.19 1.79
CA VAL A 65 3.91 -2.02 2.32
C VAL A 65 4.11 -3.16 1.34
N ALA A 66 5.32 -3.30 0.79
CA ALA A 66 5.64 -4.28 -0.23
C ALA A 66 6.66 -5.30 0.25
N GLY A 67 6.40 -6.57 -0.06
CA GLY A 67 7.27 -7.69 0.31
C GLY A 67 6.55 -9.02 0.24
N LYS A 68 7.11 -10.00 0.91
CA LYS A 68 6.51 -11.33 1.07
C LYS A 68 5.62 -11.36 2.30
N ASP A 69 4.43 -11.98 2.17
CA ASP A 69 3.50 -12.21 3.29
C ASP A 69 3.07 -10.91 4.03
N VAL A 70 3.08 -9.76 3.34
CA VAL A 70 2.82 -8.43 3.92
C VAL A 70 1.36 -8.18 4.31
N ASN A 71 0.44 -9.06 3.95
CA ASN A 71 -0.99 -8.90 4.28
C ASN A 71 -1.28 -8.81 5.80
N HIS A 72 -0.36 -9.29 6.62
CA HIS A 72 -0.43 -9.28 8.08
C HIS A 72 0.75 -8.53 8.71
N SER A 73 1.42 -7.68 7.94
CA SER A 73 2.54 -6.89 8.43
C SER A 73 2.09 -5.89 9.49
N ARG A 74 2.86 -5.78 10.56
CA ARG A 74 2.62 -4.78 11.61
C ARG A 74 2.74 -3.36 11.06
N GLU A 75 3.59 -3.17 10.08
CA GLU A 75 3.82 -1.89 9.42
C GLU A 75 2.55 -1.35 8.77
N LEU A 76 1.71 -2.22 8.19
CA LEU A 76 0.40 -1.83 7.66
C LEU A 76 -0.51 -1.24 8.75
N GLU A 77 -0.56 -1.88 9.91
CA GLU A 77 -1.39 -1.40 11.03
C GLU A 77 -0.87 -0.06 11.54
N VAL A 78 0.45 0.05 11.74
CA VAL A 78 1.09 1.28 12.23
C VAL A 78 0.88 2.43 11.25
N MET A 79 1.11 2.22 9.95
CA MET A 79 0.93 3.25 8.93
C MET A 79 -0.53 3.70 8.85
N ASN A 80 -1.49 2.78 8.80
CA ASN A 80 -2.91 3.13 8.75
C ASN A 80 -3.37 3.84 10.04
N GLN A 81 -2.83 3.47 11.20
CA GLN A 81 -3.11 4.16 12.45
C GLN A 81 -2.60 5.61 12.41
N GLN A 82 -1.39 5.86 11.92
CA GLN A 82 -0.85 7.23 11.76
C GLN A 82 -1.68 8.06 10.78
N LEU A 83 -2.10 7.49 9.64
CA LEU A 83 -2.98 8.15 8.69
C LEU A 83 -4.32 8.54 9.32
N LYS A 84 -4.87 7.66 10.18
CA LYS A 84 -6.08 7.92 10.94
C LYS A 84 -5.90 9.05 11.95
N GLU A 85 -4.84 9.04 12.74
CA GLU A 85 -4.54 10.06 13.74
C GLU A 85 -4.37 11.45 13.13
N LYS A 86 -3.78 11.51 11.94
CA LYS A 86 -3.64 12.75 11.16
C LYS A 86 -4.92 13.14 10.40
N GLN A 87 -5.97 12.31 10.44
CA GLN A 87 -7.24 12.53 9.72
C GLN A 87 -7.06 12.71 8.20
N LEU A 88 -6.10 12.01 7.62
CA LEU A 88 -5.81 12.09 6.19
C LEU A 88 -6.76 11.19 5.39
N ASN A 89 -7.22 11.68 4.23
CA ASN A 89 -7.87 10.85 3.21
C ASN A 89 -6.79 10.04 2.49
N ALA A 90 -6.31 9.02 3.16
CA ALA A 90 -5.23 8.18 2.70
C ALA A 90 -5.34 6.76 3.26
N VAL A 91 -4.78 5.80 2.55
CA VAL A 91 -4.74 4.39 2.95
C VAL A 91 -3.38 3.78 2.63
N CYS A 92 -2.91 2.91 3.52
CA CYS A 92 -1.74 2.07 3.27
C CYS A 92 -2.20 0.64 3.00
N ILE A 93 -1.83 0.07 1.85
CA ILE A 93 -2.28 -1.23 1.36
C ILE A 93 -1.15 -2.26 1.31
N PRO A 94 -1.44 -3.57 1.44
CA PRO A 94 -0.46 -4.62 1.21
C PRO A 94 -0.20 -4.81 -0.28
N LEU A 95 1.09 -4.90 -0.65
CA LEU A 95 1.56 -5.16 -2.01
C LEU A 95 2.45 -6.39 -2.00
N GLU A 96 1.85 -7.57 -2.11
CA GLU A 96 2.57 -8.82 -2.07
C GLU A 96 3.32 -9.07 -3.37
N SER A 97 4.62 -8.83 -3.37
CA SER A 97 5.53 -9.10 -4.49
C SER A 97 6.93 -9.46 -3.99
N LEU A 98 7.69 -10.16 -4.83
CA LEU A 98 9.11 -10.44 -4.67
C LEU A 98 9.93 -9.88 -5.84
N ASP A 99 9.27 -9.28 -6.81
CA ASP A 99 9.87 -8.71 -8.01
C ASP A 99 9.72 -7.18 -7.98
N LEU A 100 10.85 -6.49 -7.99
CA LEU A 100 10.87 -5.03 -7.92
C LEU A 100 10.32 -4.38 -9.20
N ASP A 101 10.53 -4.98 -10.36
CA ASP A 101 10.04 -4.42 -11.62
C ASP A 101 8.52 -4.60 -11.74
N GLU A 102 7.97 -5.76 -11.30
CA GLU A 102 6.53 -5.97 -11.13
C GLU A 102 5.94 -4.92 -10.18
N LEU A 103 6.60 -4.71 -9.04
CA LEU A 103 6.15 -3.72 -8.05
C LEU A 103 6.12 -2.31 -8.65
N LEU A 104 7.19 -1.88 -9.32
CA LEU A 104 7.26 -0.54 -9.91
C LEU A 104 6.13 -0.29 -10.91
N ALA A 105 5.80 -1.27 -11.75
CA ALA A 105 4.67 -1.17 -12.67
C ALA A 105 3.32 -0.97 -11.93
N VAL A 106 3.10 -1.72 -10.85
CA VAL A 106 1.88 -1.57 -10.02
C VAL A 106 1.82 -0.20 -9.34
N LEU A 107 2.96 0.29 -8.85
CA LEU A 107 3.03 1.62 -8.21
C LEU A 107 2.66 2.74 -9.18
N GLU A 108 3.08 2.63 -10.43
CA GLU A 108 2.73 3.57 -11.50
C GLU A 108 1.25 3.48 -11.86
N ASP A 109 0.76 2.27 -12.15
CA ASP A 109 -0.63 2.03 -12.58
C ASP A 109 -1.66 2.49 -11.54
N LEU A 110 -1.37 2.30 -10.25
CA LEU A 110 -2.25 2.69 -9.15
C LEU A 110 -1.97 4.09 -8.59
N ASN A 111 -1.00 4.82 -9.14
CA ASN A 111 -0.56 6.12 -8.65
C ASN A 111 -0.25 6.11 -7.14
N ILE A 112 0.54 5.13 -6.71
CA ILE A 112 0.94 4.98 -5.31
C ILE A 112 2.03 6.00 -4.99
N MET A 113 1.81 6.77 -3.92
CA MET A 113 2.68 7.89 -3.52
C MET A 113 3.98 7.43 -2.90
N GLY A 114 3.97 6.27 -2.26
CA GLY A 114 5.16 5.72 -1.65
C GLY A 114 4.91 4.35 -1.03
N VAL A 115 5.99 3.61 -0.84
CA VAL A 115 5.92 2.24 -0.35
C VAL A 115 7.06 1.94 0.62
N GLN A 116 6.72 1.34 1.74
CA GLN A 116 7.70 0.72 2.61
C GLN A 116 8.09 -0.64 2.05
N LEU A 117 9.39 -0.88 1.94
CA LEU A 117 9.93 -2.13 1.42
C LEU A 117 10.36 -3.05 2.56
N GLU A 118 9.90 -4.29 2.50
CA GLU A 118 10.39 -5.39 3.31
C GLU A 118 11.36 -6.29 2.51
N ASP A 119 12.16 -7.08 3.22
CA ASP A 119 13.09 -7.99 2.57
C ASP A 119 12.33 -9.09 1.77
N PRO A 120 12.83 -9.47 0.57
CA PRO A 120 14.11 -9.09 -0.04
C PRO A 120 14.04 -7.81 -0.92
N LEU A 121 12.86 -7.23 -1.15
CA LEU A 121 12.70 -6.07 -2.04
C LEU A 121 13.51 -4.87 -1.57
N LYS A 122 13.63 -4.68 -0.26
CA LYS A 122 14.43 -3.61 0.33
C LYS A 122 15.88 -3.65 -0.14
N GLU A 123 16.54 -4.81 -0.05
CA GLU A 123 17.93 -4.96 -0.47
C GLU A 123 18.11 -4.73 -1.97
N ILE A 124 17.20 -5.26 -2.78
CA ILE A 124 17.20 -5.09 -4.24
C ILE A 124 17.04 -3.60 -4.61
N ALA A 125 16.14 -2.89 -3.94
CA ALA A 125 15.90 -1.48 -4.20
C ALA A 125 17.09 -0.60 -3.79
N ILE A 126 17.72 -0.89 -2.66
CA ILE A 126 18.93 -0.20 -2.21
C ILE A 126 20.04 -0.36 -3.26
N ASP A 127 20.28 -1.58 -3.72
CA ASP A 127 21.31 -1.84 -4.74
C ASP A 127 21.02 -1.09 -6.05
N LYS A 128 19.76 -1.09 -6.49
CA LYS A 128 19.34 -0.48 -7.74
C LYS A 128 19.35 1.05 -7.73
N PHE A 129 18.93 1.68 -6.62
CA PHE A 129 18.65 3.13 -6.58
C PHE A 129 19.58 3.95 -5.66
N SER A 130 20.28 3.32 -4.72
CA SER A 130 21.14 4.04 -3.77
C SER A 130 22.62 4.06 -4.14
N GLY A 131 23.00 3.39 -5.21
CA GLY A 131 24.40 3.31 -5.67
C GLY A 131 25.28 2.56 -4.68
N SER A 132 25.94 3.23 -3.75
CA SER A 132 26.78 2.63 -2.71
C SER A 132 26.27 2.90 -1.29
N GLY A 133 25.03 3.32 -1.16
CA GLY A 133 24.39 3.58 0.14
C GLY A 133 24.12 2.28 0.89
N SER A 134 24.51 2.24 2.17
CA SER A 134 24.14 1.15 3.08
C SER A 134 23.14 1.70 4.10
N PHE A 135 22.00 1.02 4.25
CA PHE A 135 20.98 1.36 5.25
C PHE A 135 20.81 0.22 6.26
N PRO A 136 21.84 -0.09 7.08
CA PRO A 136 21.80 -1.25 7.95
C PRO A 136 20.72 -1.09 9.04
N GLY A 137 19.86 -2.09 9.16
CA GLY A 137 18.89 -2.21 10.26
C GLY A 137 17.74 -1.20 10.26
N THR A 138 17.58 -0.41 9.21
CA THR A 138 16.48 0.55 9.08
C THR A 138 15.43 0.06 8.09
N SER A 139 14.17 0.44 8.32
CA SER A 139 13.14 0.33 7.30
C SER A 139 13.45 1.29 6.14
N VAL A 140 13.06 0.92 4.93
CA VAL A 140 13.30 1.73 3.73
C VAL A 140 11.96 2.10 3.13
N PHE A 141 11.76 3.38 2.94
CA PHE A 141 10.61 3.93 2.25
C PHE A 141 11.03 4.42 0.87
N MET A 142 10.32 3.97 -0.13
CA MET A 142 10.48 4.41 -1.51
C MET A 142 9.36 5.39 -1.82
N GLU A 143 9.71 6.63 -2.03
CA GLU A 143 8.80 7.69 -2.45
C GLU A 143 8.80 7.81 -3.96
N ILE A 144 7.62 8.02 -4.52
CA ILE A 144 7.43 8.16 -5.96
C ILE A 144 6.84 9.54 -6.21
N SER A 145 7.59 10.35 -6.91
CA SER A 145 7.15 11.66 -7.36
C SER A 145 7.10 11.70 -8.88
N SER A 146 6.16 12.47 -9.42
CA SER A 146 6.06 12.67 -10.85
C SER A 146 6.32 14.15 -11.16
N PHE A 147 7.42 14.42 -11.88
CA PHE A 147 7.78 15.77 -12.29
C PHE A 147 7.92 15.83 -13.81
N HIS A 148 7.15 16.71 -14.48
CA HIS A 148 7.12 16.85 -15.94
C HIS A 148 6.92 15.54 -16.73
N GLY A 149 6.09 14.63 -16.21
CA GLY A 149 5.80 13.34 -16.85
C GLY A 149 6.92 12.30 -16.72
N LYS A 150 7.93 12.55 -15.88
CA LYS A 150 8.93 11.58 -15.49
C LYS A 150 8.72 11.20 -14.04
N GLN A 151 8.74 9.92 -13.77
CA GLN A 151 8.77 9.42 -12.40
C GLN A 151 10.19 9.57 -11.84
N GLU A 152 10.27 10.13 -10.65
CA GLU A 152 11.47 10.17 -9.83
C GLU A 152 11.24 9.28 -8.61
N ILE A 153 12.19 8.38 -8.36
CA ILE A 153 12.15 7.45 -7.24
C ILE A 153 13.21 7.87 -6.24
N HIS A 154 12.78 8.16 -5.03
CA HIS A 154 13.66 8.50 -3.91
C HIS A 154 13.56 7.41 -2.84
N ILE A 155 14.72 6.97 -2.34
CA ILE A 155 14.80 6.00 -1.26
C ILE A 155 15.25 6.70 0.01
N HIS A 156 14.46 6.55 1.06
CA HIS A 156 14.72 7.15 2.35
C HIS A 156 14.85 6.07 3.43
N PRO A 157 15.90 6.12 4.27
CA PRO A 157 15.92 5.33 5.49
C PRO A 157 14.87 5.89 6.46
N ILE A 158 14.07 5.01 7.05
CA ILE A 158 13.14 5.39 8.10
C ILE A 158 13.67 4.86 9.42
N SER A 159 13.82 5.74 10.39
CA SER A 159 14.15 5.39 11.76
C SER A 159 12.89 5.34 12.62
N GLY A 160 12.54 4.14 13.07
CA GLY A 160 11.35 3.95 13.90
C GLY A 160 10.02 4.02 13.13
N GLU A 161 8.94 4.22 13.87
CA GLU A 161 7.56 4.20 13.35
C GLU A 161 7.10 5.57 12.80
N LYS A 162 8.00 6.33 12.15
CA LYS A 162 7.75 7.73 11.76
C LYS A 162 7.60 7.89 10.24
N PHE A 163 6.59 7.25 9.67
CA PHE A 163 6.39 7.22 8.21
C PHE A 163 5.90 8.53 7.61
N PHE A 164 5.12 9.29 8.34
CA PHE A 164 4.42 10.47 7.84
C PHE A 164 4.72 11.74 8.63
N GLU A 165 5.92 11.92 9.14
CA GLU A 165 6.29 13.15 9.89
C GLU A 165 6.29 14.41 9.03
N HIS A 166 6.40 14.25 7.71
CA HIS A 166 6.53 15.37 6.76
C HIS A 166 5.26 15.67 5.95
N LEU A 167 4.14 14.95 6.22
CA LEU A 167 2.83 15.18 5.58
C LEU A 167 1.95 16.17 6.36
#